data_6c3e995803303fe486bbdf896d77ebf5
#
_entry.id   6c3e995803303fe486bbdf896d77ebf5
#
_cell.length_a   1.000
_cell.length_b   1.000
_cell.length_c   1.000
_cell.angle_alpha   90.00
_cell.angle_beta   90.00
_cell.angle_gamma   90.00
#
_symmetry.space_group_name_H-M   'P 1'
#
loop_
_entity.id
_entity.type
_entity.pdbx_description
1 polymer ?
#
loop_
_entity_poly.entity_id
_entity_poly.type
_entity_poly.pdbx_seq_one_letter_code
_entity_poly.pdbx_strand_id
1 'polypeptide(L)'
;MKILAVDTTAKAASVCLAEEDKIIGSFFIDTALTHSRTLMPMLEALLDNTETKADELSAIAVNAGPGSFTGVRIGVAAVKGLAFAHNIPCVSVSTLESMAYNCIGGDCIVCAVMDARCSQVYNALFRVKGESVERLCEDRALALTDLKEELLRIDGSIVLVGDGASLSYAYLKDDVPNITLTPMNSRIQTASSTAMAAFGSLSRGESLTPAELMPVYLRLPQAQRELNKRLSEKPLSGN
;
A
#
# COMPACT_ATOMS: atom_id res chain seq x y z
N MET A 1 -1.83 -4.29 22.29
CA MET A 1 -0.88 -4.83 21.28
C MET A 1 -0.19 -3.67 20.59
N LYS A 2 1.16 -3.68 20.47
CA LYS A 2 1.96 -2.57 19.91
C LYS A 2 2.53 -2.99 18.55
N ILE A 3 2.25 -2.27 17.49
CA ILE A 3 2.67 -2.57 16.11
C ILE A 3 3.55 -1.45 15.58
N LEU A 4 4.68 -1.81 14.98
CA LEU A 4 5.47 -0.94 14.12
C LEU A 4 5.04 -1.20 12.68
N ALA A 5 4.65 -0.16 11.94
CA ALA A 5 4.24 -0.27 10.55
C ALA A 5 5.15 0.54 9.63
N VAL A 6 5.31 0.06 8.40
CA VAL A 6 6.20 0.63 7.38
C VAL A 6 5.48 0.69 6.04
N ASP A 7 5.59 1.84 5.36
CA ASP A 7 5.22 1.97 3.95
C ASP A 7 6.32 2.68 3.16
N THR A 8 6.69 2.06 2.04
CA THR A 8 7.65 2.57 1.06
C THR A 8 7.21 2.26 -0.37
N THR A 9 5.90 2.01 -0.56
CA THR A 9 5.36 1.45 -1.81
C THR A 9 5.20 2.46 -2.93
N ALA A 10 5.24 3.77 -2.63
CA ALA A 10 5.19 4.85 -3.61
C ALA A 10 6.38 5.81 -3.47
N LYS A 11 6.20 7.09 -3.84
CA LYS A 11 7.21 8.13 -3.71
C LYS A 11 7.45 8.53 -2.25
N ALA A 12 6.38 8.59 -1.47
CA ALA A 12 6.46 8.83 -0.03
C ALA A 12 6.97 7.61 0.72
N ALA A 13 7.62 7.85 1.85
CA ALA A 13 7.94 6.85 2.86
C ALA A 13 7.31 7.24 4.18
N SER A 14 6.82 6.26 4.93
CA SER A 14 6.27 6.49 6.26
C SER A 14 6.53 5.33 7.20
N VAL A 15 6.59 5.65 8.49
CA VAL A 15 6.67 4.69 9.60
C VAL A 15 5.69 5.11 10.67
N CYS A 16 5.09 4.14 11.36
CA CYS A 16 4.10 4.38 12.40
C CYS A 16 4.26 3.38 13.52
N LEU A 17 4.20 3.85 14.75
CA LEU A 17 4.04 3.04 15.94
C LEU A 17 2.62 3.25 16.47
N ALA A 18 1.86 2.17 16.61
CA ALA A 18 0.46 2.22 17.00
C ALA A 18 0.11 1.15 18.04
N GLU A 19 -0.85 1.45 18.87
CA GLU A 19 -1.67 0.53 19.65
C GLU A 19 -3.08 0.47 19.06
N GLU A 20 -3.91 -0.46 19.50
CA GLU A 20 -5.24 -0.69 18.89
C GLU A 20 -6.13 0.56 18.89
N ASP A 21 -6.00 1.41 19.88
CA ASP A 21 -6.85 2.58 20.12
C ASP A 21 -6.14 3.92 19.84
N LYS A 22 -4.84 3.91 19.52
CA LYS A 22 -4.10 5.14 19.26
C LYS A 22 -2.86 4.96 18.37
N ILE A 23 -2.53 6.01 17.65
CA ILE A 23 -1.21 6.21 17.05
C ILE A 23 -0.30 6.84 18.11
N ILE A 24 0.78 6.15 18.49
CA ILE A 24 1.79 6.63 19.42
C ILE A 24 2.69 7.67 18.74
N GLY A 25 3.12 7.37 17.52
CA GLY A 25 3.94 8.27 16.68
C GLY A 25 3.91 7.85 15.22
N SER A 26 4.13 8.83 14.34
CA SER A 26 4.22 8.57 12.90
C SER A 26 5.12 9.59 12.24
N PHE A 27 6.00 9.13 11.35
CA PHE A 27 6.77 9.98 10.46
C PHE A 27 6.37 9.72 9.00
N PHE A 28 6.24 10.80 8.26
CA PHE A 28 5.89 10.79 6.85
C PHE A 28 6.82 11.74 6.08
N ILE A 29 7.42 11.26 5.00
CA ILE A 29 8.30 12.05 4.14
C ILE A 29 7.91 11.80 2.69
N ASP A 30 7.60 12.88 1.94
CA ASP A 30 7.49 12.87 0.48
C ASP A 30 8.55 13.82 -0.10
N THR A 31 9.73 13.29 -0.40
CA THR A 31 10.88 14.03 -0.89
C THR A 31 11.51 13.34 -2.10
N ALA A 32 12.54 13.96 -2.68
CA ALA A 32 13.33 13.34 -3.75
C ALA A 32 14.39 12.35 -3.24
N LEU A 33 14.47 12.13 -1.93
CA LEU A 33 15.45 11.21 -1.34
C LEU A 33 14.99 9.75 -1.53
N THR A 34 15.96 8.86 -1.65
CA THR A 34 15.68 7.43 -1.78
C THR A 34 15.24 6.82 -0.45
N HIS A 35 14.32 5.87 -0.47
CA HIS A 35 13.85 5.16 0.72
C HIS A 35 14.98 4.46 1.49
N SER A 36 16.00 3.96 0.80
CA SER A 36 17.18 3.35 1.43
C SER A 36 17.97 4.34 2.31
N ARG A 37 17.86 5.64 2.02
CA ARG A 37 18.50 6.69 2.82
C ARG A 37 17.63 7.14 4.00
N THR A 38 16.32 7.14 3.83
CA THR A 38 15.40 7.78 4.79
C THR A 38 14.75 6.80 5.77
N LEU A 39 14.49 5.55 5.35
CA LEU A 39 13.67 4.62 6.13
C LEU A 39 14.28 4.27 7.50
N MET A 40 15.55 3.85 7.53
CA MET A 40 16.18 3.45 8.81
C MET A 40 16.30 4.60 9.80
N PRO A 41 16.74 5.82 9.40
CA PRO A 41 16.68 6.98 10.27
C PRO A 41 15.28 7.34 10.79
N MET A 42 14.24 7.16 9.98
CA MET A 42 12.85 7.39 10.43
C MET A 42 12.42 6.36 11.49
N LEU A 43 12.77 5.09 11.30
CA LEU A 43 12.49 4.02 12.27
C LEU A 43 13.22 4.26 13.59
N GLU A 44 14.51 4.56 13.53
CA GLU A 44 15.35 4.88 14.70
C GLU A 44 14.77 6.09 15.45
N ALA A 45 14.55 7.20 14.77
CA ALA A 45 13.97 8.39 15.39
C ALA A 45 12.56 8.15 15.97
N LEU A 46 11.73 7.31 15.34
CA LEU A 46 10.40 6.98 15.88
C LEU A 46 10.52 6.20 17.18
N LEU A 47 11.34 5.16 17.21
CA LEU A 47 11.52 4.32 18.40
C LEU A 47 12.16 5.11 19.55
N ASP A 48 13.18 5.94 19.26
CA ASP A 48 13.84 6.79 20.25
C ASP A 48 12.89 7.82 20.84
N ASN A 49 12.12 8.55 20.03
CA ASN A 49 11.19 9.58 20.49
C ASN A 49 9.97 9.01 21.23
N THR A 50 9.69 7.72 21.04
CA THR A 50 8.61 7.03 21.75
C THR A 50 9.13 6.18 22.92
N GLU A 51 10.44 6.20 23.17
CA GLU A 51 11.13 5.39 24.19
C GLU A 51 10.74 3.90 24.10
N THR A 52 10.47 3.41 22.86
CA THR A 52 10.01 2.04 22.61
C THR A 52 11.16 1.16 22.14
N LYS A 53 11.34 0.04 22.80
CA LYS A 53 12.33 -0.98 22.39
C LYS A 53 11.70 -1.96 21.41
N ALA A 54 12.53 -2.56 20.56
CA ALA A 54 12.07 -3.51 19.56
C ALA A 54 11.43 -4.77 20.17
N ASP A 55 11.86 -5.21 21.34
CA ASP A 55 11.31 -6.35 22.06
C ASP A 55 9.92 -6.12 22.70
N GLU A 56 9.47 -4.85 22.72
CA GLU A 56 8.10 -4.50 23.12
C GLU A 56 7.09 -4.62 21.98
N LEU A 57 7.55 -4.81 20.74
CA LEU A 57 6.69 -4.90 19.58
C LEU A 57 6.01 -6.27 19.51
N SER A 58 4.69 -6.26 19.36
CA SER A 58 3.90 -7.48 19.16
C SER A 58 4.00 -7.99 17.72
N ALA A 59 4.17 -7.09 16.75
CA ALA A 59 4.35 -7.40 15.34
C ALA A 59 4.98 -6.21 14.59
N ILE A 60 5.54 -6.49 13.40
CA ILE A 60 5.96 -5.46 12.46
C ILE A 60 5.18 -5.65 11.16
N ALA A 61 4.42 -4.62 10.77
CA ALA A 61 3.63 -4.61 9.56
C ALA A 61 4.35 -3.86 8.41
N VAL A 62 4.12 -4.32 7.19
CA VAL A 62 4.63 -3.62 6.00
C VAL A 62 3.64 -3.72 4.85
N ASN A 63 3.46 -2.63 4.12
CA ASN A 63 2.84 -2.70 2.80
C ASN A 63 3.76 -3.49 1.86
N ALA A 64 3.39 -4.74 1.59
CA ALA A 64 4.20 -5.66 0.79
C ALA A 64 3.96 -5.52 -0.72
N GLY A 65 3.08 -4.62 -1.12
CA GLY A 65 2.68 -4.34 -2.49
C GLY A 65 1.14 -4.37 -2.67
N PRO A 66 0.67 -3.99 -3.86
CA PRO A 66 1.44 -3.52 -5.04
C PRO A 66 2.10 -2.16 -4.82
N GLY A 67 3.03 -1.80 -5.71
CA GLY A 67 3.69 -0.50 -5.65
C GLY A 67 5.01 -0.43 -6.45
N SER A 68 5.83 0.56 -6.09
CA SER A 68 7.19 0.70 -6.62
C SER A 68 8.02 -0.53 -6.32
N PHE A 69 8.54 -1.18 -7.36
CA PHE A 69 9.34 -2.39 -7.25
C PHE A 69 10.54 -2.25 -6.30
N THR A 70 11.24 -1.12 -6.38
CA THR A 70 12.37 -0.82 -5.50
C THR A 70 11.89 -0.48 -4.09
N GLY A 71 10.87 0.35 -3.99
CA GLY A 71 10.32 0.80 -2.70
C GLY A 71 9.81 -0.38 -1.86
N VAL A 72 8.96 -1.23 -2.43
CA VAL A 72 8.45 -2.43 -1.75
C VAL A 72 9.59 -3.32 -1.23
N ARG A 73 10.63 -3.54 -2.03
CA ARG A 73 11.79 -4.34 -1.60
C ARG A 73 12.55 -3.74 -0.43
N ILE A 74 12.72 -2.41 -0.43
CA ILE A 74 13.39 -1.71 0.66
C ILE A 74 12.61 -1.88 1.96
N GLY A 75 11.29 -1.64 1.94
CA GLY A 75 10.44 -1.81 3.12
C GLY A 75 10.42 -3.23 3.64
N VAL A 76 10.17 -4.21 2.76
CA VAL A 76 10.15 -5.62 3.13
C VAL A 76 11.51 -6.08 3.68
N ALA A 77 12.63 -5.67 3.07
CA ALA A 77 13.96 -6.05 3.55
C ALA A 77 14.27 -5.45 4.93
N ALA A 78 13.93 -4.19 5.15
CA ALA A 78 14.11 -3.52 6.44
C ALA A 78 13.31 -4.20 7.55
N VAL A 79 12.03 -4.49 7.28
CA VAL A 79 11.14 -5.18 8.23
C VAL A 79 11.64 -6.60 8.50
N LYS A 80 12.04 -7.35 7.47
CA LYS A 80 12.63 -8.69 7.66
C LYS A 80 13.86 -8.65 8.55
N GLY A 81 14.76 -7.70 8.31
CA GLY A 81 15.99 -7.56 9.09
C GLY A 81 15.71 -7.26 10.58
N LEU A 82 14.83 -6.30 10.85
CA LEU A 82 14.45 -5.92 12.20
C LEU A 82 13.69 -7.07 12.91
N ALA A 83 12.72 -7.65 12.24
CA ALA A 83 11.92 -8.74 12.78
C ALA A 83 12.75 -10.00 13.07
N PHE A 84 13.70 -10.32 12.18
CA PHE A 84 14.59 -11.49 12.36
C PHE A 84 15.50 -11.32 13.58
N ALA A 85 16.05 -10.11 13.79
CA ALA A 85 16.95 -9.84 14.90
C ALA A 85 16.29 -10.00 16.28
N HIS A 86 14.98 -9.81 16.37
CA HIS A 86 14.21 -9.82 17.63
C HIS A 86 13.15 -10.93 17.68
N ASN A 87 13.11 -11.81 16.67
CA ASN A 87 12.11 -12.88 16.52
C ASN A 87 10.66 -12.37 16.61
N ILE A 88 10.38 -11.22 15.97
CA ILE A 88 9.06 -10.57 15.96
C ILE A 88 8.26 -11.08 14.77
N PRO A 89 6.96 -11.43 14.91
CA PRO A 89 6.10 -11.77 13.79
C PRO A 89 5.90 -10.59 12.84
N CYS A 90 5.76 -10.89 11.54
CA CYS A 90 5.51 -9.91 10.49
C CYS A 90 4.07 -9.97 10.02
N VAL A 91 3.53 -8.83 9.58
CA VAL A 91 2.25 -8.74 8.89
C VAL A 91 2.46 -8.15 7.50
N SER A 92 2.08 -8.93 6.49
CA SER A 92 2.06 -8.49 5.09
C SER A 92 0.72 -7.83 4.79
N VAL A 93 0.72 -6.54 4.50
CA VAL A 93 -0.50 -5.78 4.18
C VAL A 93 -0.52 -5.43 2.69
N SER A 94 -1.70 -5.55 2.05
CA SER A 94 -1.91 -4.99 0.72
C SER A 94 -1.85 -3.47 0.80
N THR A 95 -1.08 -2.84 -0.09
CA THR A 95 -1.03 -1.38 -0.18
C THR A 95 -2.40 -0.78 -0.50
N LEU A 96 -3.18 -1.45 -1.35
CA LEU A 96 -4.53 -1.01 -1.72
C LEU A 96 -5.51 -1.15 -0.55
N GLU A 97 -5.38 -2.21 0.24
CA GLU A 97 -6.17 -2.39 1.46
C GLU A 97 -5.83 -1.32 2.50
N SER A 98 -4.55 -1.08 2.77
CA SER A 98 -4.16 -0.05 3.73
C SER A 98 -4.74 1.33 3.38
N MET A 99 -4.81 1.68 2.09
CA MET A 99 -5.40 2.93 1.65
C MET A 99 -6.91 3.03 1.92
N ALA A 100 -7.64 1.91 1.94
CA ALA A 100 -9.06 1.93 2.27
C ALA A 100 -9.32 2.40 3.72
N TYR A 101 -8.38 2.14 4.63
CA TYR A 101 -8.43 2.62 6.00
C TYR A 101 -8.30 4.15 6.13
N ASN A 102 -7.84 4.85 5.10
CA ASN A 102 -7.89 6.32 5.06
C ASN A 102 -9.31 6.88 4.97
N CYS A 103 -10.29 6.04 4.64
CA CYS A 103 -11.69 6.42 4.42
C CYS A 103 -12.61 5.92 5.55
N ILE A 104 -12.09 5.32 6.63
CA ILE A 104 -12.91 4.90 7.77
C ILE A 104 -13.68 6.08 8.37
N GLY A 105 -14.84 5.81 8.94
CA GLY A 105 -15.80 6.81 9.40
C GLY A 105 -16.80 7.23 8.31
N GLY A 106 -16.60 6.82 7.05
CA GLY A 106 -17.50 7.06 5.93
C GLY A 106 -18.53 5.94 5.72
N ASP A 107 -19.37 6.14 4.68
CA ASP A 107 -20.25 5.11 4.09
C ASP A 107 -20.12 5.24 2.57
N CYS A 108 -19.20 4.49 1.97
CA CYS A 108 -18.84 4.64 0.55
C CYS A 108 -18.16 3.38 -0.01
N ILE A 109 -18.08 3.35 -1.34
CA ILE A 109 -17.18 2.44 -2.05
C ILE A 109 -15.84 3.15 -2.24
N VAL A 110 -14.80 2.59 -1.68
CA VAL A 110 -13.43 3.08 -1.84
C VAL A 110 -12.80 2.41 -3.04
N CYS A 111 -12.42 3.21 -4.02
CA CYS A 111 -11.64 2.81 -5.16
C CYS A 111 -10.18 3.17 -4.88
N ALA A 112 -9.43 2.22 -4.32
CA ALA A 112 -8.01 2.37 -4.07
C ALA A 112 -7.24 2.23 -5.38
N VAL A 113 -6.40 3.22 -5.72
CA VAL A 113 -5.67 3.26 -7.00
C VAL A 113 -4.24 3.74 -6.83
N MET A 114 -3.30 3.02 -7.44
CA MET A 114 -1.91 3.45 -7.60
C MET A 114 -1.57 3.56 -9.08
N ASP A 115 -0.73 4.53 -9.44
CA ASP A 115 -0.25 4.68 -10.82
C ASP A 115 0.66 3.51 -11.22
N ALA A 116 0.16 2.63 -12.09
CA ALA A 116 0.93 1.52 -12.66
C ALA A 116 1.62 1.90 -13.98
N ARG A 117 1.57 3.20 -14.37
CA ARG A 117 2.06 3.81 -15.61
C ARG A 117 1.34 3.31 -16.87
N CYS A 118 1.55 3.98 -18.00
CA CYS A 118 0.97 3.64 -19.30
C CYS A 118 -0.57 3.52 -19.26
N SER A 119 -1.25 4.49 -18.66
CA SER A 119 -2.71 4.53 -18.51
C SER A 119 -3.31 3.30 -17.82
N GLN A 120 -2.52 2.67 -16.97
CA GLN A 120 -2.94 1.55 -16.11
C GLN A 120 -2.81 1.93 -14.65
N VAL A 121 -3.62 1.30 -13.82
CA VAL A 121 -3.58 1.44 -12.37
C VAL A 121 -3.51 0.08 -11.70
N TYR A 122 -2.84 0.02 -10.54
CA TYR A 122 -3.15 -1.01 -9.56
C TYR A 122 -4.40 -0.58 -8.84
N ASN A 123 -5.35 -1.50 -8.69
CA ASN A 123 -6.66 -1.20 -8.13
C ASN A 123 -7.18 -2.35 -7.27
N ALA A 124 -7.91 -1.99 -6.24
CA ALA A 124 -8.87 -2.83 -5.55
C ALA A 124 -10.05 -1.96 -5.09
N LEU A 125 -11.19 -2.59 -4.89
CA LEU A 125 -12.41 -1.95 -4.41
C LEU A 125 -12.74 -2.46 -3.01
N PHE A 126 -13.17 -1.53 -2.17
CA PHE A 126 -13.56 -1.83 -0.79
C PHE A 126 -14.89 -1.14 -0.48
N ARG A 127 -15.71 -1.77 0.36
CA ARG A 127 -16.83 -1.10 1.02
C ARG A 127 -16.38 -0.65 2.39
N VAL A 128 -16.50 0.65 2.65
CA VAL A 128 -16.26 1.21 3.98
C VAL A 128 -17.59 1.62 4.58
N LYS A 129 -17.85 1.17 5.81
CA LYS A 129 -19.02 1.57 6.58
C LYS A 129 -18.63 1.73 8.05
N GLY A 130 -18.57 2.98 8.52
CA GLY A 130 -18.00 3.27 9.82
C GLY A 130 -16.55 2.80 9.91
N GLU A 131 -16.22 1.94 10.86
CA GLU A 131 -14.89 1.37 11.04
C GLU A 131 -14.65 0.08 10.22
N SER A 132 -15.68 -0.45 9.59
CA SER A 132 -15.60 -1.69 8.82
C SER A 132 -15.05 -1.42 7.42
N VAL A 133 -14.07 -2.21 7.02
CA VAL A 133 -13.49 -2.25 5.67
C VAL A 133 -13.68 -3.67 5.11
N GLU A 134 -14.52 -3.79 4.10
CA GLU A 134 -14.81 -5.04 3.40
C GLU A 134 -14.18 -5.00 2.01
N ARG A 135 -13.36 -5.98 1.68
CA ARG A 135 -12.76 -6.11 0.35
C ARG A 135 -13.81 -6.63 -0.65
N LEU A 136 -13.98 -5.93 -1.78
CA LEU A 136 -14.93 -6.31 -2.84
C LEU A 136 -14.27 -7.02 -4.02
N CYS A 137 -12.97 -6.81 -4.25
CA CYS A 137 -12.21 -7.52 -5.28
C CYS A 137 -10.74 -7.66 -4.88
N GLU A 138 -10.05 -8.62 -5.50
CA GLU A 138 -8.62 -8.81 -5.33
C GLU A 138 -7.79 -7.65 -5.90
N ASP A 139 -6.56 -7.52 -5.42
CA ASP A 139 -5.59 -6.57 -5.96
C ASP A 139 -5.29 -6.92 -7.42
N ARG A 140 -5.41 -5.94 -8.31
CA ARG A 140 -5.28 -6.15 -9.77
C ARG A 140 -4.59 -4.98 -10.47
N ALA A 141 -4.15 -5.23 -11.69
CA ALA A 141 -3.68 -4.20 -12.61
C ALA A 141 -4.61 -4.15 -13.81
N LEU A 142 -5.19 -2.98 -14.10
CA LEU A 142 -6.14 -2.82 -15.22
C LEU A 142 -5.98 -1.46 -15.88
N ALA A 143 -6.54 -1.31 -17.08
CA ALA A 143 -6.61 -0.03 -17.76
C ALA A 143 -7.65 0.89 -17.11
N LEU A 144 -7.44 2.21 -17.19
CA LEU A 144 -8.44 3.19 -16.71
C LEU A 144 -9.78 3.08 -17.44
N THR A 145 -9.78 2.62 -18.70
CA THR A 145 -11.00 2.33 -19.47
C THR A 145 -11.83 1.23 -18.83
N ASP A 146 -11.19 0.12 -18.44
CA ASP A 146 -11.86 -1.03 -17.85
C ASP A 146 -12.36 -0.67 -16.44
N LEU A 147 -11.56 0.08 -15.68
CA LEU A 147 -11.97 0.60 -14.37
C LEU A 147 -13.22 1.49 -14.51
N LYS A 148 -13.27 2.37 -15.51
CA LYS A 148 -14.42 3.23 -15.77
C LYS A 148 -15.70 2.43 -16.01
N GLU A 149 -15.64 1.41 -16.87
CA GLU A 149 -16.79 0.56 -17.16
C GLU A 149 -17.32 -0.17 -15.91
N GLU A 150 -16.44 -0.56 -15.02
CA GLU A 150 -16.83 -1.20 -13.76
C GLU A 150 -17.45 -0.19 -12.79
N LEU A 151 -16.83 0.99 -12.61
CA LEU A 151 -17.35 2.02 -11.70
C LEU A 151 -18.73 2.56 -12.13
N LEU A 152 -19.02 2.59 -13.42
CA LEU A 152 -20.35 2.96 -13.94
C LEU A 152 -21.48 2.01 -13.52
N ARG A 153 -21.16 0.81 -13.04
CA ARG A 153 -22.15 -0.19 -12.57
C ARG A 153 -22.33 -0.16 -11.06
N ILE A 154 -21.57 0.71 -10.36
CA ILE A 154 -21.63 0.82 -8.90
C ILE A 154 -22.63 1.89 -8.52
N ASP A 155 -23.63 1.51 -7.72
CA ASP A 155 -24.53 2.45 -7.09
C ASP A 155 -23.93 3.01 -5.81
N GLY A 156 -24.09 4.34 -5.59
CA GLY A 156 -23.67 5.02 -4.37
C GLY A 156 -22.45 5.91 -4.54
N SER A 157 -21.89 6.36 -3.42
CA SER A 157 -20.72 7.24 -3.39
C SER A 157 -19.44 6.45 -3.63
N ILE A 158 -18.61 6.91 -4.55
CA ILE A 158 -17.31 6.34 -4.86
C ILE A 158 -16.23 7.34 -4.46
N VAL A 159 -15.26 6.88 -3.67
CA VAL A 159 -14.16 7.70 -3.18
C VAL A 159 -12.83 7.16 -3.72
N LEU A 160 -12.11 7.97 -4.47
CA LEU A 160 -10.77 7.63 -4.96
C LEU A 160 -9.70 7.95 -3.91
N VAL A 161 -8.82 6.98 -3.65
CA VAL A 161 -7.68 7.08 -2.72
C VAL A 161 -6.43 6.47 -3.35
N GLY A 162 -5.26 6.97 -3.00
CA GLY A 162 -3.96 6.52 -3.46
C GLY A 162 -3.22 7.55 -4.32
N ASP A 163 -1.96 7.27 -4.62
CA ASP A 163 -1.12 8.16 -5.44
C ASP A 163 -1.57 8.22 -6.91
N GLY A 164 -2.31 7.23 -7.40
CA GLY A 164 -3.00 7.24 -8.68
C GLY A 164 -4.35 7.97 -8.69
N ALA A 165 -4.87 8.37 -7.52
CA ALA A 165 -6.24 8.89 -7.39
C ALA A 165 -6.49 10.19 -8.17
N SER A 166 -5.55 11.14 -8.13
CA SER A 166 -5.70 12.42 -8.86
C SER A 166 -5.73 12.23 -10.38
N LEU A 167 -4.89 11.35 -10.92
CA LEU A 167 -4.86 11.00 -12.33
C LEU A 167 -6.16 10.30 -12.73
N SER A 168 -6.58 9.33 -11.95
CA SER A 168 -7.82 8.58 -12.19
C SER A 168 -9.05 9.48 -12.10
N TYR A 169 -9.11 10.38 -11.12
CA TYR A 169 -10.20 11.35 -10.97
C TYR A 169 -10.32 12.27 -12.19
N ALA A 170 -9.21 12.79 -12.69
CA ALA A 170 -9.20 13.64 -13.88
C ALA A 170 -9.77 12.92 -15.12
N TYR A 171 -9.58 11.60 -15.21
CA TYR A 171 -10.09 10.77 -16.31
C TYR A 171 -11.58 10.37 -16.12
N LEU A 172 -12.03 10.18 -14.88
CA LEU A 172 -13.32 9.54 -14.57
C LEU A 172 -14.44 10.53 -14.23
N LYS A 173 -14.11 11.73 -13.72
CA LYS A 173 -15.05 12.67 -13.08
C LYS A 173 -16.22 13.12 -13.95
N ASP A 174 -16.04 13.18 -15.27
CA ASP A 174 -17.06 13.64 -16.19
C ASP A 174 -18.05 12.53 -16.62
N ASP A 175 -17.66 11.28 -16.42
CA ASP A 175 -18.42 10.11 -16.86
C ASP A 175 -19.02 9.30 -15.69
N VAL A 176 -18.31 9.20 -14.56
CA VAL A 176 -18.72 8.39 -13.41
C VAL A 176 -19.45 9.26 -12.38
N PRO A 177 -20.76 9.03 -12.17
CA PRO A 177 -21.52 9.83 -11.22
C PRO A 177 -21.06 9.54 -9.77
N ASN A 178 -21.20 10.53 -8.89
CA ASN A 178 -20.91 10.44 -7.45
C ASN A 178 -19.47 10.02 -7.10
N ILE A 179 -18.54 10.19 -8.03
CA ILE A 179 -17.12 9.97 -7.77
C ILE A 179 -16.50 11.21 -7.12
N THR A 180 -15.75 10.98 -6.06
CA THR A 180 -15.05 12.02 -5.32
C THR A 180 -13.60 11.66 -5.08
N LEU A 181 -12.79 12.66 -4.77
CA LEU A 181 -11.38 12.49 -4.46
C LEU A 181 -11.16 12.74 -2.96
N THR A 182 -10.46 11.84 -2.29
CA THR A 182 -10.07 12.06 -0.89
C THR A 182 -9.31 13.37 -0.70
N PRO A 183 -9.45 14.05 0.45
CA PRO A 183 -8.62 15.20 0.82
C PRO A 183 -7.12 14.88 0.74
N MET A 184 -6.29 15.89 0.54
CA MET A 184 -4.85 15.73 0.33
C MET A 184 -4.16 14.98 1.49
N ASN A 185 -4.58 15.24 2.72
CA ASN A 185 -4.01 14.65 3.95
C ASN A 185 -4.36 13.18 4.18
N SER A 186 -5.35 12.65 3.46
CA SER A 186 -5.77 11.25 3.53
C SER A 186 -5.76 10.55 2.17
N ARG A 187 -5.15 11.19 1.15
CA ARG A 187 -5.19 10.68 -0.21
C ARG A 187 -4.22 9.55 -0.48
N ILE A 188 -3.03 9.63 0.06
CA ILE A 188 -1.96 8.68 -0.23
C ILE A 188 -1.81 7.66 0.90
N GLN A 189 -1.15 6.57 0.59
CA GLN A 189 -0.84 5.50 1.54
C GLN A 189 0.06 6.01 2.67
N THR A 190 -0.17 5.49 3.87
CA THR A 190 0.59 5.82 5.07
C THR A 190 0.82 4.60 5.94
N ALA A 191 1.89 4.59 6.71
CA ALA A 191 2.16 3.53 7.68
C ALA A 191 1.09 3.48 8.81
N SER A 192 0.40 4.59 9.10
CA SER A 192 -0.72 4.59 10.05
C SER A 192 -1.86 3.70 9.55
N SER A 193 -2.22 3.84 8.27
CA SER A 193 -3.25 3.01 7.66
C SER A 193 -2.81 1.55 7.51
N THR A 194 -1.49 1.32 7.29
CA THR A 194 -0.90 -0.02 7.31
C THR A 194 -1.05 -0.66 8.69
N ALA A 195 -0.81 0.10 9.78
CA ALA A 195 -1.00 -0.40 11.14
C ALA A 195 -2.48 -0.78 11.41
N MET A 196 -3.42 0.05 10.98
CA MET A 196 -4.86 -0.22 11.12
C MET A 196 -5.28 -1.51 10.41
N ALA A 197 -4.84 -1.71 9.16
CA ALA A 197 -5.07 -2.95 8.42
C ALA A 197 -4.44 -4.16 9.12
N ALA A 198 -3.22 -3.99 9.66
CA ALA A 198 -2.50 -5.06 10.34
C ALA A 198 -3.17 -5.51 11.64
N PHE A 199 -3.83 -4.65 12.39
CA PHE A 199 -4.63 -5.06 13.56
C PHE A 199 -5.74 -6.02 13.14
N GLY A 200 -6.42 -5.76 12.01
CA GLY A 200 -7.42 -6.65 11.45
C GLY A 200 -6.83 -8.02 11.08
N SER A 201 -5.68 -8.07 10.41
CA SER A 201 -4.99 -9.33 10.08
C SER A 201 -4.60 -10.11 11.32
N LEU A 202 -4.01 -9.46 12.31
CA LEU A 202 -3.60 -10.11 13.56
C LEU A 202 -4.80 -10.66 14.37
N SER A 203 -5.93 -9.98 14.36
CA SER A 203 -7.15 -10.47 15.02
C SER A 203 -7.69 -11.74 14.37
N ARG A 204 -7.39 -11.97 13.09
CA ARG A 204 -7.69 -13.21 12.36
C ARG A 204 -6.59 -14.28 12.48
N GLY A 205 -5.51 -13.99 13.22
CA GLY A 205 -4.37 -14.90 13.39
C GLY A 205 -3.42 -14.92 12.17
N GLU A 206 -3.51 -13.93 11.29
CA GLU A 206 -2.70 -13.82 10.07
C GLU A 206 -1.37 -13.12 10.40
N SER A 207 -0.34 -13.92 10.65
CA SER A 207 1.03 -13.42 10.81
C SER A 207 2.01 -14.35 10.09
N LEU A 208 3.16 -13.82 9.75
CA LEU A 208 4.22 -14.49 9.03
C LEU A 208 5.51 -14.48 9.87
N THR A 209 6.32 -15.49 9.70
CA THR A 209 7.71 -15.40 10.14
C THR A 209 8.47 -14.40 9.25
N PRO A 210 9.58 -13.82 9.73
CA PRO A 210 10.40 -12.95 8.87
C PRO A 210 10.89 -13.66 7.58
N ALA A 211 11.07 -14.98 7.61
CA ALA A 211 11.48 -15.74 6.43
C ALA A 211 10.39 -15.79 5.35
N GLU A 212 9.14 -15.93 5.76
CA GLU A 212 7.97 -16.03 4.86
C GLU A 212 7.53 -14.70 4.28
N LEU A 213 7.88 -13.56 4.92
CA LEU A 213 7.50 -12.24 4.42
C LEU A 213 8.14 -11.99 3.05
N MET A 214 7.33 -11.77 2.02
CA MET A 214 7.77 -11.56 0.64
C MET A 214 7.06 -10.38 -0.01
N PRO A 215 7.73 -9.67 -0.94
CA PRO A 215 7.08 -8.68 -1.79
C PRO A 215 5.99 -9.29 -2.67
N VAL A 216 4.88 -8.58 -2.83
CA VAL A 216 3.77 -8.95 -3.72
C VAL A 216 3.84 -8.12 -4.99
N TYR A 217 3.94 -8.79 -6.14
CA TYR A 217 4.04 -8.14 -7.44
C TYR A 217 2.87 -8.54 -8.34
N LEU A 218 2.05 -7.56 -8.71
CA LEU A 218 0.97 -7.77 -9.70
C LEU A 218 1.46 -7.70 -11.15
N ARG A 219 2.68 -7.18 -11.36
CA ARG A 219 3.29 -7.06 -12.70
C ARG A 219 4.78 -7.38 -12.60
N LEU A 220 5.32 -7.93 -13.69
CA LEU A 220 6.76 -8.09 -13.82
C LEU A 220 7.47 -6.72 -13.82
N PRO A 221 8.71 -6.64 -13.29
CA PRO A 221 9.53 -5.44 -13.36
C PRO A 221 9.60 -4.87 -14.77
N GLN A 222 9.69 -3.54 -14.91
CA GLN A 222 9.74 -2.89 -16.22
C GLN A 222 10.88 -3.44 -17.10
N ALA A 223 12.07 -3.61 -16.53
CA ALA A 223 13.21 -4.17 -17.22
C ALA A 223 12.93 -5.58 -17.79
N GLN A 224 12.22 -6.41 -17.02
CA GLN A 224 11.85 -7.77 -17.47
C GLN A 224 10.79 -7.72 -18.59
N ARG A 225 9.83 -6.80 -18.51
CA ARG A 225 8.82 -6.60 -19.57
C ARG A 225 9.46 -6.11 -20.85
N GLU A 226 10.39 -5.15 -20.76
CA GLU A 226 11.13 -4.64 -21.92
C GLU A 226 12.02 -5.71 -22.55
N LEU A 227 12.68 -6.53 -21.72
CA LEU A 227 13.46 -7.67 -22.19
C LEU A 227 12.58 -8.68 -22.92
N ASN A 228 11.45 -9.07 -22.33
CA ASN A 228 10.52 -10.01 -22.95
C ASN A 228 9.97 -9.47 -24.28
N LYS A 229 9.65 -8.17 -24.35
CA LYS A 229 9.23 -7.52 -25.60
C LYS A 229 10.32 -7.57 -26.67
N ARG A 230 11.56 -7.23 -26.32
CA ARG A 230 12.70 -7.32 -27.27
C ARG A 230 12.98 -8.75 -27.76
N LEU A 231 12.78 -9.75 -26.90
CA LEU A 231 12.95 -11.16 -27.26
C LEU A 231 11.83 -11.64 -28.21
N SER A 232 10.59 -11.17 -28.01
CA SER A 232 9.46 -11.51 -28.89
C SER A 232 9.51 -10.79 -30.23
N GLU A 233 10.17 -9.63 -30.31
CA GLU A 233 10.34 -8.84 -31.56
C GLU A 233 11.57 -9.25 -32.39
N LYS A 234 12.45 -10.12 -31.88
CA LYS A 234 13.55 -10.69 -32.68
C LYS A 234 12.97 -11.70 -33.66
N PRO A 235 13.05 -11.45 -35.00
CA PRO A 235 12.68 -12.46 -35.98
C PRO A 235 13.57 -13.68 -35.75
N LEU A 236 12.97 -14.87 -35.77
CA LEU A 236 13.69 -16.12 -35.94
C LEU A 236 14.50 -15.99 -37.22
N SER A 237 15.78 -15.62 -37.12
CA SER A 237 16.71 -15.72 -38.23
C SER A 237 16.83 -17.21 -38.54
N GLY A 238 15.99 -17.66 -39.49
CA GLY A 238 16.08 -19.00 -40.03
C GLY A 238 17.39 -19.19 -40.75
N ASN A 239 18.00 -20.29 -40.48
CA ASN A 239 18.93 -20.94 -41.40
C ASN A 239 18.18 -21.44 -42.63
#